data_ad56813b410156ec6e4e38fff657630d
#
_entry.id   ad56813b410156ec6e4e38fff657630d
#
_cell.length_a   1.000
_cell.length_b   1.000
_cell.length_c   1.000
_cell.angle_alpha   90.00
_cell.angle_beta   90.00
_cell.angle_gamma   90.00
#
_symmetry.space_group_name_H-M   'P 1'
#
loop_
_entity.id
_entity.type
_entity.pdbx_description
1 polymer ?
#
loop_
_entity_poly.entity_id
_entity_poly.type
_entity_poly.pdbx_seq_one_letter_code
_entity_poly.pdbx_strand_id
1 'polypeptide(L)'
;MPKRIIYHIGDISRPGGMERIIVLKANWLAEHGYQVTMLSMSSLVESFFPLSSKVKMEALDVFQGSVYDEKRNLWGALKSVYYSIRSRIDHKRKVEKYLESHSCDYFITLVNRGFIPKLKDGSKKYFEIHFSSQAKIEFHQLNSFFYNLVYDLGMYYQERICRRYDKFIVLTEKDRLMRGNIPNMIVIPNFITIESSDSMPVAESRKVIAVGRLSIEKGFDYLFQAWAMVS
;
A
#
# COMPACT_ATOMS: atom_id res chain seq x y z
N MET A 1 -7.00 15.00 -25.47
CA MET A 1 -7.54 13.69 -25.02
C MET A 1 -7.40 13.62 -23.50
N PRO A 2 -8.35 13.00 -22.79
CA PRO A 2 -8.23 12.80 -21.35
C PRO A 2 -7.00 11.92 -21.03
N LYS A 3 -6.28 12.26 -19.95
CA LYS A 3 -5.15 11.44 -19.51
C LYS A 3 -5.62 10.15 -18.88
N ARG A 4 -4.91 9.06 -19.17
CA ARG A 4 -5.23 7.71 -18.70
C ARG A 4 -4.34 7.35 -17.52
N ILE A 5 -4.95 6.94 -16.42
CA ILE A 5 -4.29 6.57 -15.17
C ILE A 5 -4.63 5.13 -14.84
N ILE A 6 -3.61 4.32 -14.59
CA ILE A 6 -3.77 2.96 -14.07
C ILE A 6 -3.25 2.95 -12.64
N TYR A 7 -4.15 2.72 -11.67
CA TYR A 7 -3.81 2.41 -10.29
C TYR A 7 -3.65 0.90 -10.13
N HIS A 8 -2.42 0.46 -9.89
CA HIS A 8 -2.12 -0.94 -9.61
C HIS A 8 -2.08 -1.16 -8.09
N ILE A 9 -3.00 -1.99 -7.63
CA ILE A 9 -3.34 -2.15 -6.21
C ILE A 9 -3.33 -3.63 -5.80
N GLY A 10 -3.31 -3.88 -4.48
CA GLY A 10 -3.52 -5.20 -3.92
C GLY A 10 -4.98 -5.65 -4.04
N ASP A 11 -5.57 -6.02 -2.91
CA ASP A 11 -6.99 -6.35 -2.78
C ASP A 11 -7.70 -5.20 -2.08
N ILE A 12 -8.75 -4.66 -2.70
CA ILE A 12 -9.60 -3.58 -2.14
C ILE A 12 -11.00 -4.04 -1.74
N SER A 13 -11.24 -5.34 -1.75
CA SER A 13 -12.52 -5.93 -1.28
C SER A 13 -12.68 -5.88 0.24
N ARG A 14 -11.65 -5.46 0.97
CA ARG A 14 -11.64 -5.39 2.44
C ARG A 14 -11.60 -3.95 2.95
N PRO A 15 -12.15 -3.71 4.16
CA PRO A 15 -12.07 -2.39 4.78
C PRO A 15 -10.63 -2.06 5.20
N GLY A 16 -10.13 -0.90 4.77
CA GLY A 16 -8.82 -0.39 5.16
C GLY A 16 -8.66 1.09 4.84
N GLY A 17 -7.77 1.76 5.56
CA GLY A 17 -7.53 3.19 5.36
C GLY A 17 -6.88 3.51 4.02
N MET A 18 -5.97 2.66 3.55
CA MET A 18 -5.33 2.80 2.25
C MET A 18 -6.35 2.59 1.13
N GLU A 19 -7.14 1.52 1.22
CA GLU A 19 -8.18 1.16 0.26
C GLU A 19 -9.20 2.30 0.11
N ARG A 20 -9.65 2.88 1.23
CA ARG A 20 -10.55 4.02 1.23
C ARG A 20 -9.96 5.22 0.48
N ILE A 21 -8.74 5.62 0.80
CA ILE A 21 -8.08 6.78 0.19
C ILE A 21 -7.90 6.59 -1.31
N ILE A 22 -7.50 5.41 -1.76
CA ILE A 22 -7.27 5.14 -3.18
C ILE A 22 -8.58 5.13 -3.96
N VAL A 23 -9.64 4.54 -3.42
CA VAL A 23 -10.96 4.58 -4.06
C VAL A 23 -11.46 6.02 -4.20
N LEU A 24 -11.31 6.85 -3.16
CA LEU A 24 -11.70 8.26 -3.21
C LEU A 24 -10.85 9.07 -4.20
N LYS A 25 -9.53 8.82 -4.28
CA LYS A 25 -8.66 9.42 -5.31
C LYS A 25 -9.10 9.03 -6.72
N ALA A 26 -9.39 7.75 -6.94
CA ALA A 26 -9.83 7.25 -8.24
C ALA A 26 -11.16 7.88 -8.66
N ASN A 27 -12.13 7.95 -7.75
CA ASN A 27 -13.43 8.57 -7.99
C ASN A 27 -13.27 10.05 -8.35
N TRP A 28 -12.52 10.79 -7.55
CA TRP A 28 -12.29 12.23 -7.78
C TRP A 28 -11.65 12.47 -9.15
N LEU A 29 -10.61 11.72 -9.50
CA LEU A 29 -9.93 11.84 -10.79
C LEU A 29 -10.87 11.53 -11.96
N ALA A 30 -11.68 10.47 -11.84
CA ALA A 30 -12.64 10.11 -12.88
C ALA A 30 -13.74 11.16 -13.08
N GLU A 31 -14.16 11.82 -12.01
CA GLU A 31 -15.12 12.93 -12.05
C GLU A 31 -14.53 14.20 -12.67
N HIS A 32 -13.19 14.37 -12.56
CA HIS A 32 -12.47 15.50 -13.15
C HIS A 32 -11.88 15.20 -14.54
N GLY A 33 -12.43 14.22 -15.24
CA GLY A 33 -12.17 14.00 -16.65
C GLY A 33 -10.96 13.12 -16.97
N TYR A 34 -10.37 12.45 -15.97
CA TYR A 34 -9.35 11.42 -16.19
C TYR A 34 -10.00 10.07 -16.49
N GLN A 35 -9.38 9.29 -17.35
CA GLN A 35 -9.76 7.88 -17.54
C GLN A 35 -8.99 7.04 -16.52
N VAL A 36 -9.69 6.54 -15.51
CA VAL A 36 -9.08 5.81 -14.40
C VAL A 36 -9.41 4.34 -14.47
N THR A 37 -8.39 3.50 -14.41
CA THR A 37 -8.51 2.05 -14.25
C THR A 37 -7.84 1.63 -12.94
N MET A 38 -8.55 0.90 -12.12
CA MET A 38 -8.01 0.23 -10.94
C MET A 38 -7.69 -1.22 -11.31
N LEU A 39 -6.42 -1.57 -11.29
CA LEU A 39 -5.89 -2.88 -11.67
C LEU A 39 -5.55 -3.67 -10.40
N SER A 40 -6.43 -4.58 -10.01
CA SER A 40 -6.28 -5.40 -8.81
C SER A 40 -5.37 -6.61 -9.05
N MET A 41 -4.55 -6.96 -8.05
CA MET A 41 -3.82 -8.24 -8.03
C MET A 41 -4.74 -9.44 -7.74
N SER A 42 -5.86 -9.20 -7.07
CA SER A 42 -6.86 -10.22 -6.75
C SER A 42 -7.63 -10.64 -7.99
N SER A 43 -8.24 -11.82 -7.96
CA SER A 43 -9.25 -12.24 -8.93
C SER A 43 -10.60 -11.52 -8.73
N LEU A 44 -10.83 -10.95 -7.54
CA LEU A 44 -12.04 -10.21 -7.22
C LEU A 44 -11.99 -8.80 -7.84
N VAL A 45 -13.08 -8.42 -8.50
CA VAL A 45 -13.25 -7.11 -9.13
C VAL A 45 -14.27 -6.30 -8.31
N GLU A 46 -14.15 -6.38 -6.98
CA GLU A 46 -15.05 -5.71 -6.06
C GLU A 46 -14.27 -4.73 -5.17
N SER A 47 -14.89 -3.60 -4.88
CA SER A 47 -14.39 -2.62 -3.94
C SER A 47 -15.29 -2.59 -2.69
N PHE A 48 -14.68 -2.63 -1.51
CA PHE A 48 -15.42 -2.45 -0.25
C PHE A 48 -16.04 -1.04 -0.14
N PHE A 49 -15.33 -0.04 -0.65
CA PHE A 49 -15.82 1.34 -0.67
C PHE A 49 -16.53 1.65 -1.98
N PRO A 50 -17.53 2.54 -1.98
CA PRO A 50 -18.26 2.90 -3.19
C PRO A 50 -17.34 3.41 -4.29
N LEU A 51 -17.34 2.72 -5.43
CA LEU A 51 -16.55 3.07 -6.61
C LEU A 51 -17.47 3.71 -7.66
N SER A 52 -17.04 4.85 -8.21
CA SER A 52 -17.75 5.53 -9.29
C SER A 52 -17.86 4.64 -10.53
N SER A 53 -19.00 4.66 -11.19
CA SER A 53 -19.21 3.94 -12.46
C SER A 53 -18.27 4.42 -13.60
N LYS A 54 -17.63 5.57 -13.44
CA LYS A 54 -16.63 6.10 -14.37
C LYS A 54 -15.23 5.48 -14.17
N VAL A 55 -15.01 4.78 -13.06
CA VAL A 55 -13.75 4.07 -12.78
C VAL A 55 -13.88 2.64 -13.26
N LYS A 56 -12.98 2.24 -14.16
CA LYS A 56 -12.90 0.86 -14.61
C LYS A 56 -12.15 0.02 -13.58
N MET A 57 -12.65 -1.16 -13.26
CA MET A 57 -11.97 -2.10 -12.40
C MET A 57 -11.61 -3.37 -13.14
N GLU A 58 -10.36 -3.81 -13.06
CA GLU A 58 -9.85 -5.01 -13.72
C GLU A 58 -8.98 -5.84 -12.79
N ALA A 59 -8.96 -7.15 -13.02
CA ALA A 59 -8.23 -8.13 -12.22
C ALA A 59 -7.04 -8.70 -13.00
N LEU A 60 -5.89 -8.81 -12.34
CA LEU A 60 -4.74 -9.55 -12.85
C LEU A 60 -4.76 -11.02 -12.46
N ASP A 61 -5.52 -11.37 -11.44
CA ASP A 61 -5.56 -12.73 -10.87
C ASP A 61 -4.15 -13.30 -10.64
N VAL A 62 -3.34 -12.57 -9.88
CA VAL A 62 -1.95 -12.97 -9.62
C VAL A 62 -1.92 -14.18 -8.70
N PHE A 63 -1.11 -15.17 -9.05
CA PHE A 63 -0.90 -16.33 -8.20
C PHE A 63 -0.50 -15.92 -6.78
N GLN A 64 -1.36 -16.23 -5.82
CA GLN A 64 -1.12 -16.04 -4.39
C GLN A 64 -0.93 -17.42 -3.75
N GLY A 65 0.32 -17.88 -3.63
CA GLY A 65 0.60 -19.10 -2.88
C GLY A 65 0.23 -18.91 -1.41
N SER A 66 -0.60 -19.79 -0.86
CA SER A 66 -0.91 -19.81 0.57
C SER A 66 0.34 -20.18 1.35
N VAL A 67 0.89 -19.24 2.11
CA VAL A 67 2.09 -19.42 2.95
C VAL A 67 1.70 -19.72 4.39
N TYR A 68 0.41 -19.59 4.75
CA TYR A 68 -0.03 -19.54 6.14
C TYR A 68 -0.27 -20.89 6.79
N ASP A 69 -0.26 -22.01 6.03
CA ASP A 69 -0.68 -23.32 6.54
C ASP A 69 0.45 -24.35 6.70
N GLU A 70 1.72 -23.96 6.52
CA GLU A 70 2.80 -24.95 6.55
C GLU A 70 3.61 -24.90 7.83
N LYS A 71 3.73 -26.08 8.44
CA LYS A 71 4.57 -26.35 9.63
C LYS A 71 5.94 -25.67 9.47
N ARG A 72 6.44 -25.05 10.54
CA ARG A 72 7.78 -24.43 10.64
C ARG A 72 8.91 -25.47 10.51
N ASN A 73 9.00 -26.14 9.38
CA ASN A 73 10.09 -27.05 9.05
C ASN A 73 10.82 -26.57 7.78
N LEU A 74 11.97 -27.17 7.51
CA LEU A 74 12.82 -26.78 6.38
C LEU A 74 12.07 -26.85 5.02
N TRP A 75 11.25 -27.88 4.83
CA TRP A 75 10.46 -28.05 3.62
C TRP A 75 9.40 -26.98 3.45
N GLY A 76 8.73 -26.58 4.52
CA GLY A 76 7.79 -25.45 4.49
C GLY A 76 8.47 -24.12 4.15
N ALA A 77 9.69 -23.89 4.67
CA ALA A 77 10.48 -22.72 4.33
C ALA A 77 10.87 -22.70 2.84
N LEU A 78 11.35 -23.81 2.28
CA LEU A 78 11.70 -23.94 0.86
C LEU A 78 10.49 -23.72 -0.05
N LYS A 79 9.36 -24.29 0.31
CA LYS A 79 8.09 -24.14 -0.41
C LYS A 79 7.58 -22.71 -0.38
N SER A 80 7.70 -22.02 0.77
CA SER A 80 7.38 -20.59 0.92
C SER A 80 8.24 -19.72 0.01
N VAL A 81 9.55 -19.97 -0.05
CA VAL A 81 10.47 -19.28 -0.96
C VAL A 81 10.07 -19.51 -2.42
N TYR A 82 9.79 -20.77 -2.80
CA TYR A 82 9.35 -21.11 -4.16
C TYR A 82 8.06 -20.37 -4.53
N TYR A 83 7.05 -20.38 -3.67
CA TYR A 83 5.79 -19.66 -3.93
C TYR A 83 5.99 -18.13 -4.00
N SER A 84 6.86 -17.58 -3.17
CA SER A 84 7.20 -16.17 -3.21
C SER A 84 7.83 -15.77 -4.55
N ILE A 85 8.79 -16.56 -5.03
CA ILE A 85 9.45 -16.33 -6.32
C ILE A 85 8.44 -16.49 -7.47
N ARG A 86 7.68 -17.57 -7.47
CA ARG A 86 6.65 -17.82 -8.49
C ARG A 86 5.61 -16.70 -8.55
N SER A 87 5.12 -16.25 -7.41
CA SER A 87 4.18 -15.14 -7.32
C SER A 87 4.76 -13.84 -7.88
N ARG A 88 6.04 -13.56 -7.61
CA ARG A 88 6.70 -12.35 -8.15
C ARG A 88 6.86 -12.41 -9.67
N ILE A 89 7.22 -13.58 -10.21
CA ILE A 89 7.37 -13.78 -11.66
C ILE A 89 6.03 -13.67 -12.35
N ASP A 90 5.00 -14.34 -11.84
CA ASP A 90 3.63 -14.29 -12.39
C ASP A 90 3.09 -12.87 -12.37
N HIS A 91 3.23 -12.18 -11.25
CA HIS A 91 2.82 -10.80 -11.09
C HIS A 91 3.50 -9.88 -12.13
N LYS A 92 4.82 -9.94 -12.23
CA LYS A 92 5.58 -9.15 -13.22
C LYS A 92 5.07 -9.39 -14.63
N ARG A 93 4.96 -10.66 -15.04
CA ARG A 93 4.50 -11.07 -16.37
C ARG A 93 3.11 -10.55 -16.68
N LYS A 94 2.18 -10.67 -15.73
CA LYS A 94 0.79 -10.24 -15.91
C LYS A 94 0.68 -8.71 -16.02
N VAL A 95 1.42 -7.96 -15.18
CA VAL A 95 1.45 -6.49 -15.27
C VAL A 95 2.06 -6.03 -16.60
N GLU A 96 3.18 -6.60 -17.02
CA GLU A 96 3.83 -6.23 -18.27
C GLU A 96 2.91 -6.53 -19.47
N LYS A 97 2.33 -7.74 -19.53
CA LYS A 97 1.36 -8.12 -20.57
C LYS A 97 0.13 -7.19 -20.60
N TYR A 98 -0.37 -6.81 -19.42
CA TYR A 98 -1.50 -5.89 -19.32
C TYR A 98 -1.13 -4.52 -19.90
N LEU A 99 0.00 -3.95 -19.52
CA LEU A 99 0.46 -2.65 -20.00
C LEU A 99 0.82 -2.63 -21.49
N GLU A 100 1.23 -3.76 -22.07
CA GLU A 100 1.46 -3.90 -23.53
C GLU A 100 0.16 -3.68 -24.32
N SER A 101 -0.96 -4.10 -23.78
CA SER A 101 -2.28 -3.98 -24.43
C SER A 101 -3.09 -2.76 -23.98
N HIS A 102 -2.74 -2.12 -22.88
CA HIS A 102 -3.45 -1.01 -22.27
C HIS A 102 -2.53 0.17 -22.03
N SER A 103 -2.37 1.03 -23.04
CA SER A 103 -1.54 2.24 -22.92
C SER A 103 -2.11 3.23 -21.88
N CYS A 104 -1.22 3.83 -21.08
CA CYS A 104 -1.58 4.85 -20.09
C CYS A 104 -0.56 6.00 -20.09
N ASP A 105 -0.95 7.15 -19.50
CA ASP A 105 -0.03 8.25 -19.26
C ASP A 105 0.68 8.08 -17.92
N TYR A 106 -0.05 7.54 -16.93
CA TYR A 106 0.46 7.30 -15.58
C TYR A 106 0.13 5.89 -15.12
N PHE A 107 1.16 5.17 -14.69
CA PHE A 107 1.05 3.91 -13.97
C PHE A 107 1.46 4.13 -12.53
N ILE A 108 0.51 4.07 -11.60
CA ILE A 108 0.72 4.31 -10.17
C ILE A 108 0.54 2.99 -9.44
N THR A 109 1.59 2.49 -8.82
CA THR A 109 1.53 1.24 -8.06
C THR A 109 1.63 1.47 -6.55
N LEU A 110 0.79 0.77 -5.80
CA LEU A 110 0.88 0.66 -4.34
C LEU A 110 1.49 -0.69 -3.92
N VAL A 111 1.76 -1.55 -4.90
CA VAL A 111 2.26 -2.90 -4.67
C VAL A 111 3.77 -2.94 -4.86
N ASN A 112 4.48 -3.19 -3.77
CA ASN A 112 5.92 -3.36 -3.81
C ASN A 112 6.31 -4.85 -3.84
N ARG A 113 6.49 -5.37 -5.02
CA ARG A 113 6.96 -6.75 -5.25
C ARG A 113 8.37 -6.81 -5.85
N GLY A 114 9.13 -5.73 -5.76
CA GLY A 114 10.54 -5.72 -6.15
C GLY A 114 10.80 -5.67 -7.65
N PHE A 115 9.87 -5.19 -8.47
CA PHE A 115 10.09 -4.92 -9.89
C PHE A 115 9.42 -3.63 -10.35
N ILE A 116 9.93 -3.07 -11.44
CA ILE A 116 9.30 -1.99 -12.19
C ILE A 116 8.99 -2.54 -13.56
N PRO A 117 7.79 -2.33 -14.10
CA PRO A 117 7.48 -2.68 -15.48
C PRO A 117 8.46 -1.99 -16.43
N LYS A 118 9.14 -2.77 -17.27
CA LYS A 118 10.23 -2.26 -18.16
C LYS A 118 9.72 -1.70 -19.50
N LEU A 119 8.44 -1.47 -19.64
CA LEU A 119 7.86 -1.04 -20.90
C LEU A 119 8.33 0.36 -21.26
N LYS A 120 8.82 0.51 -22.50
CA LYS A 120 9.12 1.80 -23.12
C LYS A 120 7.85 2.33 -23.80
N ASP A 121 6.79 2.51 -23.03
CA ASP A 121 5.47 2.91 -23.49
C ASP A 121 5.22 4.43 -23.36
N GLY A 122 6.24 5.18 -22.88
CA GLY A 122 6.14 6.61 -22.61
C GLY A 122 5.38 6.98 -21.34
N SER A 123 4.76 6.01 -20.64
CA SER A 123 4.05 6.28 -19.40
C SER A 123 4.99 6.60 -18.25
N LYS A 124 4.53 7.50 -17.37
CA LYS A 124 5.21 7.80 -16.11
C LYS A 124 4.86 6.76 -15.06
N LYS A 125 5.87 6.19 -14.40
CA LYS A 125 5.72 5.13 -13.41
C LYS A 125 5.95 5.68 -12.01
N TYR A 126 4.90 5.68 -11.19
CA TYR A 126 4.91 6.18 -9.82
C TYR A 126 4.73 5.03 -8.84
N PHE A 127 5.45 5.11 -7.73
CA PHE A 127 5.24 4.22 -6.60
C PHE A 127 4.73 5.03 -5.41
N GLU A 128 3.58 4.66 -4.88
CA GLU A 128 2.95 5.31 -3.73
C GLU A 128 2.93 4.35 -2.53
N ILE A 129 3.44 4.80 -1.38
CA ILE A 129 3.46 3.99 -0.16
C ILE A 129 2.67 4.65 0.96
N HIS A 130 1.79 3.86 1.59
CA HIS A 130 0.91 4.29 2.68
C HIS A 130 1.37 3.81 4.06
N PHE A 131 2.53 3.17 4.14
CA PHE A 131 3.11 2.68 5.39
C PHE A 131 4.30 3.53 5.80
N SER A 132 4.33 3.92 7.09
CA SER A 132 5.45 4.63 7.66
C SER A 132 6.69 3.74 7.72
N SER A 133 7.87 4.34 7.49
CA SER A 133 9.15 3.69 7.74
C SER A 133 9.41 3.41 9.22
N GLN A 134 8.70 4.08 10.13
CA GLN A 134 8.79 3.85 11.58
C GLN A 134 8.42 2.41 11.98
N ALA A 135 7.46 1.80 11.30
CA ALA A 135 7.12 0.39 11.52
C ALA A 135 8.31 -0.57 11.34
N LYS A 136 9.34 -0.15 10.60
CA LYS A 136 10.58 -0.90 10.44
C LYS A 136 11.39 -1.01 11.74
N ILE A 137 11.48 0.08 12.51
CA ILE A 137 12.31 0.17 13.72
C ILE A 137 11.75 -0.74 14.79
N GLU A 138 10.44 -0.79 14.94
CA GLU A 138 9.74 -1.62 15.91
C GLU A 138 9.91 -3.12 15.60
N PHE A 139 9.88 -3.51 14.32
CA PHE A 139 10.13 -4.90 13.91
C PHE A 139 11.58 -5.35 14.13
N HIS A 140 12.55 -4.44 14.00
CA HIS A 140 13.98 -4.73 14.18
C HIS A 140 14.34 -5.12 15.60
N GLN A 141 13.66 -4.58 16.60
CA GLN A 141 13.97 -4.81 18.02
C GLN A 141 13.54 -6.20 18.53
N LEU A 142 12.71 -6.92 17.78
CA LEU A 142 12.09 -8.18 18.23
C LEU A 142 12.70 -9.46 17.64
N ASN A 143 13.72 -9.38 16.75
CA ASN A 143 14.14 -10.51 15.95
C ASN A 143 15.66 -10.79 15.99
N SER A 144 16.05 -12.03 15.64
CA SER A 144 17.43 -12.47 15.64
C SER A 144 18.31 -11.76 14.61
N PHE A 145 19.64 -11.74 14.83
CA PHE A 145 20.64 -11.10 13.96
C PHE A 145 20.50 -11.47 12.48
N PHE A 146 20.29 -12.75 12.16
CA PHE A 146 20.10 -13.20 10.76
C PHE A 146 18.84 -12.63 10.12
N TYR A 147 17.76 -12.54 10.86
CA TYR A 147 16.52 -11.96 10.37
C TYR A 147 16.71 -10.47 10.04
N ASN A 148 17.40 -9.74 10.91
CA ASN A 148 17.69 -8.33 10.71
C ASN A 148 18.58 -8.11 9.47
N LEU A 149 19.61 -8.94 9.27
CA LEU A 149 20.46 -8.86 8.07
C LEU A 149 19.67 -9.07 6.77
N VAL A 150 18.83 -10.11 6.71
CA VAL A 150 17.99 -10.40 5.54
C VAL A 150 16.99 -9.26 5.29
N TYR A 151 16.43 -8.72 6.37
CA TYR A 151 15.53 -7.59 6.32
C TYR A 151 16.23 -6.33 5.76
N ASP A 152 17.41 -5.99 6.25
CA ASP A 152 18.19 -4.83 5.80
C ASP A 152 18.60 -4.94 4.33
N LEU A 153 19.02 -6.12 3.89
CA LEU A 153 19.31 -6.39 2.48
C LEU A 153 18.05 -6.22 1.62
N GLY A 154 16.92 -6.72 2.09
CA GLY A 154 15.62 -6.54 1.43
C GLY A 154 15.23 -5.06 1.31
N MET A 155 15.46 -4.29 2.36
CA MET A 155 15.19 -2.86 2.41
C MET A 155 16.11 -2.05 1.48
N TYR A 156 17.40 -2.35 1.49
CA TYR A 156 18.35 -1.74 0.56
C TYR A 156 17.98 -1.98 -0.90
N TYR A 157 17.59 -3.23 -1.23
CA TYR A 157 17.12 -3.57 -2.57
C TYR A 157 15.83 -2.81 -2.92
N GLN A 158 14.91 -2.69 -1.98
CA GLN A 158 13.67 -1.94 -2.15
C GLN A 158 13.93 -0.46 -2.44
N GLU A 159 14.85 0.18 -1.72
CA GLU A 159 15.22 1.58 -1.98
C GLU A 159 15.83 1.77 -3.37
N ARG A 160 16.69 0.85 -3.79
CA ARG A 160 17.23 0.90 -5.18
C ARG A 160 16.13 0.82 -6.23
N ILE A 161 15.08 0.04 -5.98
CA ILE A 161 13.92 -0.04 -6.87
C ILE A 161 13.14 1.27 -6.85
N CYS A 162 12.88 1.84 -5.67
CA CYS A 162 12.17 3.13 -5.54
C CYS A 162 12.86 4.25 -6.33
N ARG A 163 14.21 4.29 -6.36
CA ARG A 163 14.98 5.25 -7.14
C ARG A 163 14.80 5.14 -8.66
N ARG A 164 14.23 4.04 -9.16
CA ARG A 164 14.02 3.78 -10.58
C ARG A 164 12.65 4.19 -11.09
N TYR A 165 11.72 4.52 -10.20
CA TYR A 165 10.44 5.11 -10.57
C TYR A 165 10.63 6.58 -10.96
N ASP A 166 9.73 7.14 -11.80
CA ASP A 166 9.73 8.58 -12.09
C ASP A 166 9.46 9.40 -10.84
N LYS A 167 8.54 8.93 -9.97
CA LYS A 167 8.28 9.49 -8.64
C LYS A 167 8.03 8.39 -7.62
N PHE A 168 8.56 8.62 -6.42
CA PHE A 168 8.26 7.84 -5.24
C PHE A 168 7.48 8.71 -4.26
N ILE A 169 6.22 8.35 -3.99
CA ILE A 169 5.28 9.16 -3.21
C ILE A 169 5.21 8.61 -1.78
N VAL A 170 5.42 9.49 -0.83
CA VAL A 170 5.25 9.24 0.62
C VAL A 170 4.24 10.22 1.18
N LEU A 171 3.66 9.94 2.36
CA LEU A 171 2.54 10.72 2.89
C LEU A 171 2.96 11.89 3.78
N THR A 172 4.17 11.88 4.34
CA THR A 172 4.61 12.89 5.30
C THR A 172 6.08 13.28 5.11
N GLU A 173 6.43 14.52 5.46
CA GLU A 173 7.83 14.96 5.51
C GLU A 173 8.65 14.15 6.50
N LYS A 174 8.06 13.75 7.64
CA LYS A 174 8.72 12.88 8.60
C LYS A 174 9.14 11.55 7.95
N ASP A 175 8.25 10.90 7.20
CA ASP A 175 8.56 9.65 6.51
C ASP A 175 9.63 9.86 5.42
N ARG A 176 9.58 11.00 4.71
CA ARG A 176 10.59 11.39 3.73
C ARG A 176 11.98 11.49 4.37
N LEU A 177 12.11 12.19 5.49
CA LEU A 177 13.37 12.36 6.20
C LEU A 177 13.91 11.02 6.73
N MET A 178 13.05 10.16 7.26
CA MET A 178 13.43 8.85 7.79
C MET A 178 13.89 7.87 6.71
N ARG A 179 13.41 8.01 5.47
CA ARG A 179 13.84 7.17 4.32
C ARG A 179 15.15 7.65 3.70
N GLY A 180 15.64 8.81 4.12
CA GLY A 180 16.89 9.38 3.61
C GLY A 180 16.75 10.04 2.24
N ASN A 181 17.89 10.31 1.61
CA ASN A 181 17.95 11.06 0.36
C ASN A 181 17.65 10.17 -0.86
N ILE A 182 16.38 10.08 -1.21
CA ILE A 182 15.91 9.45 -2.46
C ILE A 182 15.48 10.57 -3.43
N PRO A 183 16.23 10.84 -4.51
CA PRO A 183 16.09 12.06 -5.31
C PRO A 183 14.71 12.28 -5.96
N ASN A 184 14.01 11.19 -6.29
CA ASN A 184 12.69 11.20 -6.94
C ASN A 184 11.53 11.12 -5.92
N MET A 185 11.82 11.21 -4.61
CA MET A 185 10.80 11.16 -3.58
C MET A 185 10.07 12.50 -3.46
N ILE A 186 8.75 12.43 -3.37
CA ILE A 186 7.86 13.57 -3.14
C ILE A 186 6.86 13.26 -2.04
N VAL A 187 6.42 14.29 -1.33
CA VAL A 187 5.40 14.16 -0.29
C VAL A 187 4.05 14.58 -0.85
N ILE A 188 3.09 13.65 -0.82
CA ILE A 188 1.68 13.92 -1.13
C ILE A 188 0.85 13.36 0.03
N PRO A 189 0.37 14.21 0.94
CA PRO A 189 -0.40 13.75 2.10
C PRO A 189 -1.76 13.21 1.69
N ASN A 190 -2.32 12.37 2.53
CA ASN A 190 -3.72 11.99 2.40
C ASN A 190 -4.61 13.20 2.69
N PHE A 191 -5.68 13.32 1.94
CA PHE A 191 -6.69 14.36 2.18
C PHE A 191 -7.66 13.93 3.30
N ILE A 192 -8.30 14.90 3.91
CA ILE A 192 -9.33 14.67 4.92
C ILE A 192 -10.60 14.16 4.22
N THR A 193 -11.12 13.03 4.68
CA THR A 193 -12.29 12.36 4.09
C THR A 193 -13.57 12.57 4.90
N ILE A 194 -13.51 13.32 5.97
CA ILE A 194 -14.61 13.61 6.90
C ILE A 194 -14.75 15.11 6.94
N GLU A 195 -15.97 15.59 6.71
CA GLU A 195 -16.31 16.99 6.91
C GLU A 195 -16.21 17.33 8.40
N SER A 196 -15.64 18.48 8.71
CA SER A 196 -15.63 18.96 10.10
C SER A 196 -17.05 19.27 10.55
N SER A 197 -17.42 18.80 11.72
CA SER A 197 -18.66 19.25 12.36
C SER A 197 -18.44 20.62 12.98
N ASP A 198 -19.34 21.57 12.74
CA ASP A 198 -19.35 22.87 13.39
C ASP A 198 -19.80 22.79 14.87
N SER A 199 -20.20 21.59 15.32
CA SER A 199 -20.57 21.37 16.71
C SER A 199 -19.32 21.34 17.60
N MET A 200 -19.24 22.29 18.52
CA MET A 200 -18.23 22.28 19.59
C MET A 200 -18.41 21.02 20.45
N PRO A 201 -17.30 20.32 20.79
CA PRO A 201 -17.40 19.21 21.73
C PRO A 201 -17.94 19.74 23.07
N VAL A 202 -18.87 18.97 23.68
CA VAL A 202 -19.41 19.30 25.01
C VAL A 202 -18.27 19.14 26.02
N ALA A 203 -17.73 20.25 26.50
CA ALA A 203 -16.56 20.30 27.39
C ALA A 203 -16.79 19.55 28.75
N GLU A 204 -18.04 19.30 29.11
CA GLU A 204 -18.41 18.60 30.36
C GLU A 204 -18.50 17.07 30.20
N SER A 205 -18.24 16.55 28.99
CA SER A 205 -18.29 15.10 28.79
C SER A 205 -17.07 14.42 29.42
N ARG A 206 -17.30 13.55 30.40
CA ARG A 206 -16.28 12.67 30.99
C ARG A 206 -16.05 11.40 30.16
N LYS A 207 -16.51 11.37 28.90
CA LYS A 207 -16.39 10.22 28.01
C LYS A 207 -15.15 10.36 27.15
N VAL A 208 -14.30 9.31 27.15
CA VAL A 208 -13.16 9.16 26.25
C VAL A 208 -13.48 8.08 25.24
N ILE A 209 -13.24 8.37 23.97
CA ILE A 209 -13.49 7.43 22.87
C ILE A 209 -12.15 7.08 22.21
N ALA A 210 -11.89 5.80 22.04
CA ALA A 210 -10.79 5.30 21.25
C ALA A 210 -11.33 4.44 20.11
N VAL A 211 -10.87 4.71 18.87
CA VAL A 211 -11.34 4.01 17.67
C VAL A 211 -10.14 3.45 16.92
N GLY A 212 -10.16 2.16 16.64
CA GLY A 212 -9.09 1.50 15.89
C GLY A 212 -9.28 -0.01 15.80
N ARG A 213 -8.46 -0.68 14.99
CA ARG A 213 -8.40 -2.14 15.01
C ARG A 213 -7.75 -2.61 16.31
N LEU A 214 -8.20 -3.73 16.86
CA LEU A 214 -7.54 -4.37 17.99
C LEU A 214 -6.28 -5.10 17.50
N SER A 215 -5.22 -4.34 17.35
CA SER A 215 -3.92 -4.82 16.88
C SER A 215 -2.79 -4.09 17.63
N ILE A 216 -1.65 -4.75 17.76
CA ILE A 216 -0.51 -4.27 18.56
C ILE A 216 -0.09 -2.86 18.13
N GLU A 217 -0.06 -2.59 16.82
CA GLU A 217 0.31 -1.28 16.27
C GLU A 217 -0.65 -0.13 16.64
N LYS A 218 -1.83 -0.42 17.21
CA LYS A 218 -2.79 0.59 17.67
C LYS A 218 -2.66 0.91 19.16
N GLY A 219 -1.87 0.12 19.91
CA GLY A 219 -1.52 0.41 21.28
C GLY A 219 -2.69 0.43 22.27
N PHE A 220 -3.77 -0.33 22.00
CA PHE A 220 -4.90 -0.44 22.94
C PHE A 220 -4.48 -1.03 24.29
N ASP A 221 -3.49 -1.92 24.30
CA ASP A 221 -2.87 -2.47 25.51
C ASP A 221 -2.25 -1.36 26.38
N TYR A 222 -1.51 -0.43 25.79
CA TYR A 222 -0.97 0.73 26.49
C TYR A 222 -2.09 1.67 26.97
N LEU A 223 -3.11 1.89 26.15
CA LEU A 223 -4.25 2.72 26.52
C LEU A 223 -4.96 2.17 27.76
N PHE A 224 -5.22 0.86 27.81
CA PHE A 224 -5.89 0.24 28.96
C PHE A 224 -5.03 0.29 30.22
N GLN A 225 -3.72 0.10 30.11
CA GLN A 225 -2.80 0.24 31.24
C GLN A 225 -2.76 1.68 31.77
N ALA A 226 -2.67 2.67 30.85
CA ALA A 226 -2.71 4.08 31.24
C ALA A 226 -4.03 4.47 31.88
N TRP A 227 -5.14 3.95 31.34
CA TRP A 227 -6.47 4.23 31.89
C TRP A 227 -6.65 3.70 33.32
N ALA A 228 -6.16 2.51 33.59
CA ALA A 228 -6.18 1.91 34.93
C ALA A 228 -5.36 2.70 35.98
N MET A 229 -4.47 3.61 35.55
CA MET A 229 -3.72 4.48 36.47
C MET A 229 -4.42 5.79 36.82
N VAL A 230 -5.45 6.18 36.05
CA VAL A 230 -6.15 7.46 36.21
C VAL A 230 -7.63 7.30 36.60
N SER A 231 -8.14 6.08 36.59
CA SER A 231 -9.48 5.70 37.09
C SER A 231 -9.39 5.22 38.51
#